data_d735112dd9b514c459b8f5c623f6fa35
#
_entry.id   d735112dd9b514c459b8f5c623f6fa35
#
_cell.length_a   1.000
_cell.length_b   1.000
_cell.length_c   1.000
_cell.angle_alpha   90.00
_cell.angle_beta   90.00
_cell.angle_gamma   90.00
#
_symmetry.space_group_name_H-M   'P 1'
#
loop_
_entity.id
_entity.type
_entity.pdbx_description
1 polymer ?
#
loop_
_entity_poly.entity_id
_entity_poly.type
_entity_poly.pdbx_seq_one_letter_code
_entity_poly.pdbx_strand_id
1 'polypeptide(L)'
;MLEAGYASVGEFHYIHNQIGGTQYDNIAELSERVLEASNDSGIGICLLPVLYERGGCDGKKLEGGQLRFYNNFDTFTDLIEKVKKMISSNDLFSLGVAAHSLRAVKKEDLDKITDINNGPIHIHVAEQVQEVEEVKKFYGKRPVEWLIENFDINERWCFIHCTQMTKSETLDLAKSGAVAGLCPVTEANLGDGIFNGLEYFQNQGMFGLGTDSNINISLIEEIKTFEYSQRLINKKRAVISNQKKSSGRIIFDQSLAGGSRALQINNGKIENGYCADL
;
A
#
# COMPACT_ATOMS: atom_id res chain seq x y z
N MET A 1 -8.88 8.64 -12.40
CA MET A 1 -9.12 7.42 -11.62
C MET A 1 -10.58 6.98 -11.68
N LEU A 2 -11.58 7.81 -11.42
CA LEU A 2 -13.00 7.44 -11.52
C LEU A 2 -13.36 6.85 -12.88
N GLU A 3 -12.99 7.50 -13.98
CA GLU A 3 -13.21 7.00 -15.35
C GLU A 3 -12.48 5.67 -15.64
N ALA A 4 -11.48 5.32 -14.85
CA ALA A 4 -10.70 4.08 -14.96
C ALA A 4 -11.19 2.97 -14.02
N GLY A 5 -12.30 3.19 -13.29
CA GLY A 5 -12.95 2.20 -12.46
C GLY A 5 -12.55 2.18 -10.99
N TYR A 6 -11.89 3.23 -10.50
CA TYR A 6 -11.55 3.38 -9.08
C TYR A 6 -12.50 4.37 -8.41
N ALA A 7 -13.31 3.92 -7.46
CA ALA A 7 -14.23 4.76 -6.69
C ALA A 7 -13.57 5.32 -5.41
N SER A 8 -12.56 4.63 -4.91
CA SER A 8 -11.80 5.03 -3.72
C SER A 8 -10.32 4.69 -3.91
N VAL A 9 -9.46 5.45 -3.23
CA VAL A 9 -8.01 5.29 -3.29
C VAL A 9 -7.36 5.37 -1.92
N GLY A 10 -6.33 4.56 -1.69
CA GLY A 10 -5.36 4.75 -0.61
C GLY A 10 -4.22 5.60 -1.14
N GLU A 11 -4.12 6.82 -0.67
CA GLU A 11 -3.06 7.74 -1.07
C GLU A 11 -1.85 7.58 -0.16
N PHE A 12 -0.82 6.90 -0.65
CA PHE A 12 0.45 6.70 0.04
C PHE A 12 1.27 7.99 -0.02
N HIS A 13 0.94 8.93 0.87
CA HIS A 13 1.33 10.34 0.78
C HIS A 13 2.64 10.61 1.52
N TYR A 14 3.76 10.73 0.81
CA TYR A 14 5.09 10.97 1.39
C TYR A 14 5.76 12.29 0.94
N ILE A 15 5.11 13.11 0.12
CA ILE A 15 5.64 14.44 -0.24
C ILE A 15 5.15 15.46 0.79
N HIS A 16 5.97 15.78 1.79
CA HIS A 16 5.59 16.67 2.89
C HIS A 16 6.23 18.06 2.80
N ASN A 17 7.42 18.14 2.21
CA ASN A 17 8.24 19.35 2.22
C ASN A 17 8.37 19.98 0.83
N GLN A 18 8.79 21.23 0.80
CA GLN A 18 9.18 21.94 -0.41
C GLN A 18 10.41 21.28 -1.08
N ILE A 19 10.71 21.69 -2.31
CA ILE A 19 11.95 21.31 -2.97
C ILE A 19 13.13 21.76 -2.10
N GLY A 20 14.06 20.85 -1.84
CA GLY A 20 15.20 21.08 -0.92
C GLY A 20 14.92 20.74 0.55
N GLY A 21 13.71 20.31 0.90
CA GLY A 21 13.39 19.77 2.22
C GLY A 21 12.93 20.81 3.25
N THR A 22 12.73 22.07 2.86
CA THR A 22 12.17 23.06 3.76
C THR A 22 10.68 22.77 4.01
N GLN A 23 10.25 22.77 5.26
CA GLN A 23 8.85 22.60 5.61
C GLN A 23 7.99 23.76 5.09
N TYR A 24 6.72 23.49 4.82
CA TYR A 24 5.71 24.53 4.64
C TYR A 24 5.31 25.12 6.00
N ASP A 25 4.81 26.34 6.04
CA ASP A 25 4.25 26.97 7.25
C ASP A 25 3.10 26.12 7.82
N ASN A 26 2.27 25.56 6.94
CA ASN A 26 1.35 24.49 7.26
C ASN A 26 1.98 23.14 6.91
N ILE A 27 2.40 22.38 7.90
CA ILE A 27 3.01 21.04 7.71
C ILE A 27 2.09 20.06 6.95
N ALA A 28 0.79 20.29 6.95
CA ALA A 28 -0.20 19.50 6.22
C ALA A 28 -0.59 20.10 4.86
N GLU A 29 0.13 21.11 4.35
CA GLU A 29 -0.19 21.82 3.10
C GLU A 29 -0.47 20.85 1.93
N LEU A 30 0.42 19.90 1.67
CA LEU A 30 0.25 18.99 0.54
C LEU A 30 -0.82 17.92 0.81
N SER A 31 -1.02 17.52 2.07
CA SER A 31 -2.15 16.67 2.46
C SER A 31 -3.49 17.36 2.19
N GLU A 32 -3.60 18.66 2.50
CA GLU A 32 -4.78 19.47 2.24
C GLU A 32 -5.08 19.53 0.73
N ARG A 33 -4.05 19.76 -0.11
CA ARG A 33 -4.21 19.78 -1.59
C ARG A 33 -4.73 18.44 -2.13
N VAL A 34 -4.27 17.33 -1.59
CA VAL A 34 -4.74 16.00 -1.98
C VAL A 34 -6.20 15.79 -1.56
N LEU A 35 -6.57 16.19 -0.35
CA LEU A 35 -7.96 16.11 0.13
C LEU A 35 -8.90 17.04 -0.68
N GLU A 36 -8.46 18.24 -1.03
CA GLU A 36 -9.19 19.14 -1.92
C GLU A 36 -9.44 18.51 -3.30
N ALA A 37 -8.40 17.90 -3.91
CA ALA A 37 -8.53 17.20 -5.18
C ALA A 37 -9.50 16.01 -5.10
N SER A 38 -9.51 15.27 -3.99
CA SER A 38 -10.49 14.22 -3.73
C SER A 38 -11.90 14.79 -3.65
N ASN A 39 -12.10 15.86 -2.90
CA ASN A 39 -13.40 16.55 -2.78
C ASN A 39 -13.92 17.06 -4.13
N ASP A 40 -13.05 17.70 -4.91
CA ASP A 40 -13.43 18.27 -6.21
C ASP A 40 -13.78 17.21 -7.24
N SER A 41 -13.12 16.07 -7.21
CA SER A 41 -13.37 14.93 -8.11
C SER A 41 -14.50 14.02 -7.64
N GLY A 42 -14.82 14.00 -6.34
CA GLY A 42 -15.78 13.09 -5.73
C GLY A 42 -15.24 11.68 -5.48
N ILE A 43 -13.91 11.43 -5.63
CA ILE A 43 -13.31 10.13 -5.33
C ILE A 43 -13.12 9.98 -3.82
N GLY A 44 -13.48 8.82 -3.26
CA GLY A 44 -13.19 8.51 -1.87
C GLY A 44 -11.68 8.37 -1.64
N ILE A 45 -11.18 8.84 -0.48
CA ILE A 45 -9.76 8.75 -0.15
C ILE A 45 -9.51 8.25 1.27
N CYS A 46 -8.64 7.26 1.40
CA CYS A 46 -7.94 6.97 2.64
C CYS A 46 -6.56 7.61 2.56
N LEU A 47 -6.39 8.76 3.21
CA LEU A 47 -5.09 9.42 3.23
C LEU A 47 -4.15 8.67 4.18
N LEU A 48 -2.96 8.34 3.69
CA LEU A 48 -1.93 7.57 4.38
C LEU A 48 -0.66 8.43 4.48
N PRO A 49 -0.58 9.41 5.41
CA PRO A 49 0.66 10.13 5.63
C PRO A 49 1.78 9.14 5.98
N VAL A 50 2.95 9.36 5.41
CA VAL A 50 4.06 8.41 5.46
C VAL A 50 5.17 8.91 6.37
N LEU A 51 5.62 8.07 7.31
CA LEU A 51 6.86 8.31 8.03
C LEU A 51 8.05 7.93 7.15
N TYR A 52 9.01 8.87 7.00
CA TYR A 52 10.23 8.71 6.18
C TYR A 52 11.42 9.42 6.85
N GLU A 53 12.27 8.68 7.55
CA GLU A 53 13.29 9.25 8.43
C GLU A 53 14.72 9.19 7.87
N ARG A 54 15.02 8.19 7.03
CA ARG A 54 16.40 7.87 6.62
C ARG A 54 16.48 7.27 5.23
N GLY A 55 17.67 7.32 4.60
CA GLY A 55 17.92 6.89 3.23
C GLY A 55 18.32 5.41 3.07
N GLY A 56 18.35 4.63 4.14
CA GLY A 56 18.71 3.20 4.11
C GLY A 56 18.67 2.57 5.48
N CYS A 57 18.70 1.23 5.55
CA CYS A 57 18.68 0.47 6.82
C CYS A 57 19.83 0.87 7.77
N ASP A 58 20.98 1.26 7.22
CA ASP A 58 22.17 1.69 7.93
C ASP A 58 22.09 3.12 8.52
N GLY A 59 20.94 3.78 8.36
CA GLY A 59 20.72 5.14 8.86
C GLY A 59 21.31 6.24 8.01
N LYS A 60 21.60 5.98 6.72
CA LYS A 60 22.04 7.02 5.78
C LYS A 60 21.16 8.25 5.83
N LYS A 61 21.79 9.42 5.70
CA LYS A 61 21.07 10.68 5.55
C LYS A 61 20.30 10.70 4.23
N LEU A 62 19.19 11.40 4.24
CA LEU A 62 18.41 11.68 3.05
C LEU A 62 19.13 12.69 2.16
N GLU A 63 19.09 12.50 0.86
CA GLU A 63 19.74 13.36 -0.14
C GLU A 63 18.80 13.68 -1.30
N GLY A 64 19.06 14.79 -1.96
CA GLY A 64 18.36 15.18 -3.18
C GLY A 64 16.83 15.25 -3.00
N GLY A 65 16.10 14.55 -3.85
CA GLY A 65 14.63 14.49 -3.83
C GLY A 65 14.04 13.90 -2.55
N GLN A 66 14.77 13.03 -1.85
CA GLN A 66 14.30 12.41 -0.62
C GLN A 66 14.05 13.43 0.52
N LEU A 67 14.72 14.60 0.49
CA LEU A 67 14.51 15.65 1.47
C LEU A 67 13.05 16.15 1.50
N ARG A 68 12.32 15.99 0.38
CA ARG A 68 10.88 16.32 0.34
C ARG A 68 10.01 15.37 1.15
N PHE A 69 10.51 14.18 1.44
CA PHE A 69 9.77 13.12 2.14
C PHE A 69 10.04 13.14 3.65
N TYR A 70 11.14 13.77 4.06
CA TYR A 70 11.63 13.71 5.42
C TYR A 70 10.62 14.21 6.45
N ASN A 71 10.40 13.40 7.43
CA ASN A 71 9.85 13.77 8.73
C ASN A 71 10.48 12.85 9.81
N ASN A 72 10.53 13.34 11.03
CA ASN A 72 10.80 12.51 12.20
C ASN A 72 9.45 12.15 12.86
N PHE A 73 9.47 11.28 13.86
CA PHE A 73 8.24 10.81 14.50
C PHE A 73 7.42 11.95 15.13
N ASP A 74 8.05 12.97 15.71
CA ASP A 74 7.35 14.11 16.33
C ASP A 74 6.61 14.95 15.27
N THR A 75 7.31 15.34 14.20
CA THR A 75 6.69 16.07 13.09
C THR A 75 5.64 15.23 12.35
N PHE A 76 5.82 13.91 12.28
CA PHE A 76 4.82 12.99 11.75
C PHE A 76 3.56 12.96 12.62
N THR A 77 3.71 12.94 13.94
CA THR A 77 2.57 12.99 14.88
C THR A 77 1.80 14.29 14.73
N ASP A 78 2.49 15.43 14.64
CA ASP A 78 1.87 16.74 14.42
C ASP A 78 1.10 16.79 13.09
N LEU A 79 1.66 16.18 12.03
CA LEU A 79 0.99 16.05 10.74
C LEU A 79 -0.30 15.24 10.87
N ILE A 80 -0.26 14.07 11.52
CA ILE A 80 -1.42 13.20 11.74
C ILE A 80 -2.53 13.96 12.51
N GLU A 81 -2.18 14.69 13.56
CA GLU A 81 -3.17 15.46 14.33
C GLU A 81 -3.83 16.58 13.52
N LYS A 82 -3.12 17.22 12.60
CA LYS A 82 -3.70 18.20 11.67
C LYS A 82 -4.61 17.52 10.66
N VAL A 83 -4.17 16.43 10.04
CA VAL A 83 -4.95 15.69 9.04
C VAL A 83 -6.22 15.11 9.65
N LYS A 84 -6.19 14.60 10.88
CA LYS A 84 -7.41 14.14 11.60
C LYS A 84 -8.51 15.19 11.65
N LYS A 85 -8.14 16.46 11.87
CA LYS A 85 -9.12 17.57 11.91
C LYS A 85 -9.73 17.86 10.54
N MET A 86 -8.95 17.72 9.47
CA MET A 86 -9.43 17.93 8.09
C MET A 86 -10.39 16.81 7.66
N ILE A 87 -10.03 15.57 7.95
CA ILE A 87 -10.80 14.37 7.56
C ILE A 87 -12.19 14.32 8.22
N SER A 88 -12.31 14.78 9.46
CA SER A 88 -13.59 14.75 10.20
C SER A 88 -14.70 15.57 9.56
N SER A 89 -14.42 16.35 8.54
CA SER A 89 -15.37 17.26 7.87
C SER A 89 -16.08 16.66 6.64
N ASN A 90 -15.68 15.47 6.16
CA ASN A 90 -16.18 14.92 4.91
C ASN A 90 -16.20 13.38 4.95
N ASP A 91 -17.34 12.77 4.66
CA ASP A 91 -17.54 11.31 4.65
C ASP A 91 -16.76 10.57 3.55
N LEU A 92 -16.24 11.29 2.54
CA LEU A 92 -15.35 10.73 1.52
C LEU A 92 -13.95 10.46 2.04
N PHE A 93 -13.59 11.00 3.21
CA PHE A 93 -12.23 10.96 3.74
C PHE A 93 -12.11 9.95 4.87
N SER A 94 -11.02 9.20 4.85
CA SER A 94 -10.59 8.37 5.97
C SER A 94 -9.08 8.53 6.18
N LEU A 95 -8.58 8.08 7.32
CA LEU A 95 -7.18 8.21 7.71
C LEU A 95 -6.59 6.86 8.07
N GLY A 96 -5.51 6.52 7.39
CA GLY A 96 -4.57 5.52 7.84
C GLY A 96 -3.21 6.15 8.15
N VAL A 97 -2.20 5.32 8.24
CA VAL A 97 -0.80 5.72 8.37
C VAL A 97 0.06 4.81 7.50
N ALA A 98 1.25 5.28 7.15
CA ALA A 98 2.21 4.41 6.51
C ALA A 98 3.64 4.61 7.05
N ALA A 99 4.37 3.50 7.13
CA ALA A 99 5.83 3.53 7.13
C ALA A 99 6.30 3.37 5.69
N HIS A 100 7.23 4.21 5.21
CA HIS A 100 7.67 4.07 3.82
C HIS A 100 8.17 2.64 3.55
N SER A 101 9.12 2.18 4.34
CA SER A 101 9.71 0.83 4.24
C SER A 101 10.64 0.57 5.44
N LEU A 102 11.10 -0.65 5.62
CA LEU A 102 12.13 -0.98 6.63
C LEU A 102 13.47 -0.24 6.39
N ARG A 103 13.71 0.21 5.17
CA ARG A 103 14.88 1.04 4.84
C ARG A 103 14.77 2.46 5.40
N ALA A 104 13.56 3.00 5.40
CA ALA A 104 13.30 4.42 5.68
C ALA A 104 12.84 4.71 7.11
N VAL A 105 12.37 3.72 7.86
CA VAL A 105 11.83 3.87 9.20
C VAL A 105 12.60 3.00 10.19
N LYS A 106 12.84 3.52 11.39
CA LYS A 106 13.46 2.75 12.48
C LYS A 106 12.44 1.83 13.12
N LYS A 107 12.92 0.70 13.69
CA LYS A 107 12.04 -0.25 14.38
C LYS A 107 11.23 0.42 15.49
N GLU A 108 11.90 1.22 16.32
CA GLU A 108 11.30 1.89 17.48
C GLU A 108 10.18 2.86 17.10
N ASP A 109 10.27 3.49 15.93
CA ASP A 109 9.24 4.40 15.44
C ASP A 109 8.16 3.66 14.64
N LEU A 110 8.50 2.53 14.01
CA LEU A 110 7.51 1.61 13.42
C LEU A 110 6.62 0.98 14.52
N ASP A 111 7.17 0.63 15.68
CA ASP A 111 6.39 0.18 16.85
C ASP A 111 5.34 1.23 17.25
N LYS A 112 5.71 2.51 17.28
CA LYS A 112 4.81 3.61 17.66
C LYS A 112 3.73 3.91 16.61
N ILE A 113 4.02 3.71 15.31
CA ILE A 113 3.04 3.92 14.22
C ILE A 113 1.79 3.07 14.44
N THR A 114 1.93 1.86 14.95
CA THR A 114 0.81 0.93 15.15
C THR A 114 -0.26 1.47 16.10
N ASP A 115 0.13 2.37 17.00
CA ASP A 115 -0.72 2.93 18.05
C ASP A 115 -1.22 4.37 17.75
N ILE A 116 -0.69 5.00 16.68
CA ILE A 116 -0.96 6.44 16.42
C ILE A 116 -2.42 6.70 15.98
N ASN A 117 -3.05 5.72 15.33
CA ASN A 117 -4.47 5.72 15.02
C ASN A 117 -5.00 4.27 14.91
N ASN A 118 -6.33 4.12 14.77
CA ASN A 118 -6.97 2.82 14.60
C ASN A 118 -7.23 2.45 13.13
N GLY A 119 -6.81 3.29 12.18
CA GLY A 119 -6.97 3.07 10.75
C GLY A 119 -5.97 2.07 10.17
N PRO A 120 -5.96 1.88 8.84
CA PRO A 120 -5.06 0.96 8.17
C PRO A 120 -3.60 1.41 8.27
N ILE A 121 -2.68 0.44 8.17
CA ILE A 121 -1.23 0.62 8.21
C ILE A 121 -0.64 0.07 6.94
N HIS A 122 -0.02 0.91 6.13
CA HIS A 122 0.60 0.50 4.88
C HIS A 122 2.13 0.58 4.95
N ILE A 123 2.81 -0.30 4.21
CA ILE A 123 4.27 -0.32 4.12
C ILE A 123 4.71 -0.95 2.79
N HIS A 124 5.67 -0.35 2.08
CA HIS A 124 6.36 -1.03 0.98
C HIS A 124 7.25 -2.14 1.53
N VAL A 125 7.14 -3.32 0.95
CA VAL A 125 7.90 -4.48 1.45
C VAL A 125 8.20 -5.48 0.34
N ALA A 126 9.45 -5.93 0.29
CA ALA A 126 9.92 -6.95 -0.64
C ALA A 126 9.59 -6.63 -2.11
N GLU A 127 9.69 -5.37 -2.49
CA GLU A 127 9.47 -4.89 -3.85
C GLU A 127 10.60 -5.34 -4.78
N GLN A 128 11.84 -5.00 -4.42
CA GLN A 128 13.03 -5.22 -5.25
C GLN A 128 14.03 -6.14 -4.56
N VAL A 129 14.78 -6.89 -5.37
CA VAL A 129 15.86 -7.76 -4.88
C VAL A 129 16.84 -7.01 -4.00
N GLN A 130 17.23 -5.78 -4.42
CA GLN A 130 18.18 -4.95 -3.68
C GLN A 130 17.65 -4.60 -2.27
N GLU A 131 16.35 -4.28 -2.14
CA GLU A 131 15.73 -4.04 -0.84
C GLU A 131 15.82 -5.27 0.06
N VAL A 132 15.45 -6.44 -0.49
CA VAL A 132 15.48 -7.69 0.27
C VAL A 132 16.89 -7.99 0.79
N GLU A 133 17.91 -7.82 -0.05
CA GLU A 133 19.30 -8.06 0.35
C GLU A 133 19.80 -7.03 1.39
N GLU A 134 19.41 -5.75 1.26
CA GLU A 134 19.75 -4.72 2.24
C GLU A 134 19.11 -5.02 3.60
N VAL A 135 17.81 -5.31 3.63
CA VAL A 135 17.07 -5.63 4.87
C VAL A 135 17.65 -6.90 5.51
N LYS A 136 17.89 -7.94 4.72
CA LYS A 136 18.48 -9.20 5.21
C LYS A 136 19.88 -8.99 5.79
N LYS A 137 20.70 -8.16 5.14
CA LYS A 137 22.04 -7.83 5.62
C LYS A 137 21.99 -7.09 6.97
N PHE A 138 21.04 -6.17 7.14
CA PHE A 138 20.96 -5.32 8.35
C PHE A 138 20.22 -5.99 9.50
N TYR A 139 19.05 -6.61 9.22
CA TYR A 139 18.18 -7.21 10.23
C TYR A 139 18.38 -8.72 10.40
N GLY A 140 19.19 -9.37 9.56
CA GLY A 140 19.43 -10.82 9.59
C GLY A 140 18.31 -11.67 8.99
N LYS A 141 17.21 -11.06 8.53
CA LYS A 141 16.01 -11.69 7.99
C LYS A 141 15.48 -10.96 6.76
N ARG A 142 14.68 -11.66 5.99
CA ARG A 142 13.99 -11.08 4.83
C ARG A 142 12.87 -10.13 5.32
N PRO A 143 12.44 -9.16 4.50
CA PRO A 143 11.52 -8.11 4.95
C PRO A 143 10.20 -8.61 5.54
N VAL A 144 9.51 -9.51 4.83
CA VAL A 144 8.20 -10.04 5.27
C VAL A 144 8.36 -10.94 6.50
N GLU A 145 9.37 -11.82 6.49
CA GLU A 145 9.72 -12.67 7.63
C GLU A 145 9.97 -11.82 8.88
N TRP A 146 10.77 -10.75 8.74
CA TRP A 146 11.11 -9.88 9.85
C TRP A 146 9.89 -9.12 10.41
N LEU A 147 9.01 -8.62 9.54
CA LEU A 147 7.80 -7.93 9.98
C LEU A 147 6.86 -8.87 10.75
N ILE A 148 6.60 -10.06 10.22
CA ILE A 148 5.71 -11.04 10.86
C ILE A 148 6.23 -11.50 12.22
N GLU A 149 7.56 -11.58 12.40
CA GLU A 149 8.14 -11.98 13.69
C GLU A 149 8.19 -10.85 14.73
N ASN A 150 8.20 -9.59 14.31
CA ASN A 150 8.39 -8.46 15.22
C ASN A 150 7.10 -7.69 15.51
N PHE A 151 6.04 -7.88 14.70
CA PHE A 151 4.78 -7.15 14.81
C PHE A 151 3.58 -8.10 14.78
N ASP A 152 2.48 -7.69 15.40
CA ASP A 152 1.19 -8.34 15.24
C ASP A 152 0.58 -7.95 13.89
N ILE A 153 0.99 -8.67 12.83
CA ILE A 153 0.49 -8.44 11.48
C ILE A 153 -0.91 -9.05 11.36
N ASN A 154 -1.90 -8.20 11.09
CA ASN A 154 -3.32 -8.53 11.07
C ASN A 154 -4.04 -7.77 9.94
N GLU A 155 -5.38 -7.75 9.96
CA GLU A 155 -6.23 -7.12 8.93
C GLU A 155 -6.08 -5.59 8.80
N ARG A 156 -5.39 -4.93 9.71
CA ARG A 156 -5.05 -3.51 9.58
C ARG A 156 -3.89 -3.24 8.61
N TRP A 157 -3.08 -4.26 8.34
CA TRP A 157 -1.87 -4.10 7.55
C TRP A 157 -2.11 -4.32 6.06
N CYS A 158 -1.47 -3.47 5.25
CA CYS A 158 -1.36 -3.64 3.82
C CYS A 158 0.12 -3.59 3.42
N PHE A 159 0.62 -4.71 2.91
CA PHE A 159 1.99 -4.86 2.42
C PHE A 159 2.00 -4.59 0.92
N ILE A 160 2.67 -3.50 0.52
CA ILE A 160 2.68 -3.05 -0.87
C ILE A 160 3.77 -3.81 -1.66
N HIS A 161 3.43 -4.24 -2.86
CA HIS A 161 4.20 -5.02 -3.84
C HIS A 161 4.38 -6.49 -3.47
N CYS A 162 5.18 -6.83 -2.47
CA CYS A 162 5.45 -8.23 -2.06
C CYS A 162 6.00 -9.12 -3.19
N THR A 163 6.64 -8.55 -4.23
CA THR A 163 7.09 -9.25 -5.44
C THR A 163 8.17 -10.28 -5.17
N GLN A 164 9.05 -10.01 -4.19
CA GLN A 164 10.23 -10.81 -3.90
C GLN A 164 10.05 -11.78 -2.72
N MET A 165 8.84 -12.17 -2.39
CA MET A 165 8.58 -13.13 -1.32
C MET A 165 9.02 -14.54 -1.67
N THR A 166 9.55 -15.26 -0.68
CA THR A 166 9.69 -16.73 -0.73
C THR A 166 8.32 -17.39 -0.59
N LYS A 167 8.26 -18.70 -0.85
CA LYS A 167 7.04 -19.47 -0.62
C LYS A 167 6.59 -19.41 0.85
N SER A 168 7.52 -19.50 1.81
CA SER A 168 7.19 -19.40 3.24
C SER A 168 6.58 -18.05 3.56
N GLU A 169 7.24 -16.95 3.18
CA GLU A 169 6.73 -15.59 3.38
C GLU A 169 5.33 -15.40 2.77
N THR A 170 5.10 -15.98 1.57
CA THR A 170 3.78 -15.93 0.90
C THR A 170 2.70 -16.63 1.73
N LEU A 171 3.00 -17.80 2.29
CA LEU A 171 2.06 -18.55 3.13
C LEU A 171 1.79 -17.87 4.46
N ASP A 172 2.82 -17.30 5.07
CA ASP A 172 2.71 -16.64 6.37
C ASP A 172 1.93 -15.32 6.23
N LEU A 173 2.18 -14.54 5.17
CA LEU A 173 1.38 -13.35 4.85
C LEU A 173 -0.08 -13.71 4.55
N ALA A 174 -0.35 -14.79 3.79
CA ALA A 174 -1.72 -15.22 3.50
C ALA A 174 -2.51 -15.56 4.77
N LYS A 175 -1.85 -16.09 5.79
CA LYS A 175 -2.46 -16.47 7.08
C LYS A 175 -2.61 -15.33 8.06
N SER A 176 -1.84 -14.26 7.93
CA SER A 176 -1.82 -13.14 8.87
C SER A 176 -3.11 -12.31 8.88
N GLY A 177 -3.90 -12.38 7.81
CA GLY A 177 -5.06 -11.52 7.60
C GLY A 177 -4.75 -10.18 6.93
N ALA A 178 -3.47 -9.82 6.80
CA ALA A 178 -3.04 -8.62 6.08
C ALA A 178 -3.35 -8.70 4.57
N VAL A 179 -3.41 -7.55 3.94
CA VAL A 179 -3.66 -7.42 2.50
C VAL A 179 -2.33 -7.26 1.76
N ALA A 180 -2.17 -7.95 0.63
CA ALA A 180 -1.13 -7.62 -0.34
C ALA A 180 -1.65 -6.53 -1.29
N GLY A 181 -1.06 -5.34 -1.25
CA GLY A 181 -1.36 -4.23 -2.14
C GLY A 181 -0.49 -4.31 -3.39
N LEU A 182 -1.04 -4.83 -4.49
CA LEU A 182 -0.28 -5.10 -5.70
C LEU A 182 -0.42 -3.97 -6.71
N CYS A 183 0.67 -3.69 -7.43
CA CYS A 183 0.71 -2.68 -8.50
C CYS A 183 1.32 -3.30 -9.77
N PRO A 184 0.62 -4.28 -10.40
CA PRO A 184 1.18 -5.12 -11.47
C PRO A 184 1.77 -4.36 -12.66
N VAL A 185 1.16 -3.24 -13.05
CA VAL A 185 1.69 -2.40 -14.14
C VAL A 185 2.98 -1.71 -13.75
N THR A 186 3.06 -1.15 -12.55
CA THR A 186 4.28 -0.52 -12.03
C THR A 186 5.40 -1.55 -11.83
N GLU A 187 5.09 -2.68 -11.20
CA GLU A 187 6.03 -3.79 -10.99
C GLU A 187 6.61 -4.34 -12.31
N ALA A 188 5.77 -4.44 -13.34
CA ALA A 188 6.20 -4.80 -14.69
C ALA A 188 7.04 -3.71 -15.35
N ASN A 189 6.68 -2.43 -15.17
CA ASN A 189 7.38 -1.28 -15.75
C ASN A 189 8.78 -1.10 -15.15
N LEU A 190 8.93 -1.31 -13.84
CA LEU A 190 10.19 -1.22 -13.12
C LEU A 190 11.03 -2.52 -13.21
N GLY A 191 10.41 -3.63 -13.61
CA GLY A 191 11.07 -4.92 -13.68
C GLY A 191 11.32 -5.55 -12.32
N ASP A 192 10.45 -5.27 -11.35
CA ASP A 192 10.60 -5.73 -9.95
C ASP A 192 10.39 -7.23 -9.79
N GLY A 193 9.60 -7.83 -10.66
CA GLY A 193 9.36 -9.26 -10.65
C GLY A 193 7.87 -9.62 -10.66
N ILE A 194 7.57 -10.86 -10.28
CA ILE A 194 6.21 -11.40 -10.32
C ILE A 194 5.81 -11.87 -8.93
N PHE A 195 4.75 -11.29 -8.39
CA PHE A 195 4.14 -11.72 -7.13
C PHE A 195 3.71 -13.20 -7.19
N ASN A 196 3.83 -13.94 -6.08
CA ASN A 196 3.44 -15.35 -5.96
C ASN A 196 1.91 -15.55 -5.93
N GLY A 197 1.20 -15.01 -6.94
CA GLY A 197 -0.24 -14.85 -6.94
C GLY A 197 -1.02 -16.15 -6.84
N LEU A 198 -0.61 -17.20 -7.54
CA LEU A 198 -1.29 -18.50 -7.47
C LEU A 198 -1.20 -19.12 -6.07
N GLU A 199 -0.01 -19.16 -5.49
CA GLU A 199 0.21 -19.69 -4.14
C GLU A 199 -0.58 -18.88 -3.09
N TYR A 200 -0.52 -17.56 -3.18
CA TYR A 200 -1.23 -16.64 -2.28
C TYR A 200 -2.75 -16.84 -2.34
N PHE A 201 -3.31 -16.87 -3.56
CA PHE A 201 -4.73 -17.09 -3.78
C PHE A 201 -5.21 -18.46 -3.30
N GLN A 202 -4.45 -19.53 -3.54
CA GLN A 202 -4.78 -20.89 -3.08
C GLN A 202 -4.79 -21.02 -1.55
N ASN A 203 -4.04 -20.18 -0.85
CA ASN A 203 -4.01 -20.10 0.61
C ASN A 203 -4.92 -19.02 1.19
N GLN A 204 -5.89 -18.55 0.40
CA GLN A 204 -6.91 -17.57 0.80
C GLN A 204 -6.34 -16.20 1.19
N GLY A 205 -5.15 -15.87 0.73
CA GLY A 205 -4.57 -14.55 0.87
C GLY A 205 -5.41 -13.50 0.17
N MET A 206 -5.54 -12.33 0.78
CA MET A 206 -6.33 -11.21 0.28
C MET A 206 -5.44 -10.18 -0.38
N PHE A 207 -5.80 -9.70 -1.56
CA PHE A 207 -5.06 -8.66 -2.26
C PHE A 207 -5.96 -7.56 -2.82
N GLY A 208 -5.43 -6.34 -2.84
CA GLY A 208 -5.97 -5.21 -3.56
C GLY A 208 -5.10 -4.85 -4.76
N LEU A 209 -5.62 -4.10 -5.71
CA LEU A 209 -4.88 -3.56 -6.85
C LEU A 209 -4.86 -2.04 -6.81
N GLY A 210 -3.69 -1.46 -7.04
CA GLY A 210 -3.46 -0.04 -7.16
C GLY A 210 -2.55 0.27 -8.34
N THR A 211 -2.50 1.53 -8.76
CA THR A 211 -1.68 1.97 -9.89
C THR A 211 -0.28 2.43 -9.49
N ASP A 212 -0.08 2.68 -8.19
CA ASP A 212 1.12 3.37 -7.74
C ASP A 212 1.30 4.72 -8.45
N SER A 213 2.50 5.25 -8.54
CA SER A 213 2.82 6.49 -9.27
C SER A 213 2.90 6.29 -10.80
N ASN A 214 2.21 5.29 -11.36
CA ASN A 214 2.20 5.03 -12.80
C ASN A 214 1.25 5.96 -13.53
N ILE A 215 1.64 6.38 -14.74
CA ILE A 215 0.80 7.21 -15.62
C ILE A 215 -0.32 6.42 -16.29
N ASN A 216 -0.21 5.09 -16.33
CA ASN A 216 -1.24 4.20 -16.88
C ASN A 216 -2.27 3.85 -15.81
N ILE A 217 -3.25 4.73 -15.60
CA ILE A 217 -4.30 4.54 -14.61
C ILE A 217 -5.43 3.72 -15.22
N SER A 218 -5.43 2.41 -14.98
CA SER A 218 -6.44 1.49 -15.53
C SER A 218 -6.58 0.23 -14.68
N LEU A 219 -7.70 0.06 -13.99
CA LEU A 219 -7.99 -1.17 -13.24
C LEU A 219 -7.96 -2.41 -14.15
N ILE A 220 -8.42 -2.29 -15.38
CA ILE A 220 -8.44 -3.42 -16.32
C ILE A 220 -7.02 -3.84 -16.73
N GLU A 221 -6.10 -2.90 -16.91
CA GLU A 221 -4.71 -3.23 -17.22
C GLU A 221 -3.99 -3.82 -16.00
N GLU A 222 -4.29 -3.39 -14.78
CA GLU A 222 -3.78 -4.02 -13.56
C GLU A 222 -4.23 -5.50 -13.46
N ILE A 223 -5.54 -5.76 -13.63
CA ILE A 223 -6.10 -7.11 -13.61
C ILE A 223 -5.48 -7.99 -14.71
N LYS A 224 -5.34 -7.45 -15.91
CA LYS A 224 -4.77 -8.15 -17.06
C LYS A 224 -3.29 -8.46 -16.86
N THR A 225 -2.51 -7.49 -16.42
CA THR A 225 -1.07 -7.64 -16.18
C THR A 225 -0.82 -8.66 -15.07
N PHE A 226 -1.60 -8.60 -13.99
CA PHE A 226 -1.54 -9.61 -12.93
C PHE A 226 -1.80 -11.03 -13.44
N GLU A 227 -2.91 -11.29 -14.13
CA GLU A 227 -3.20 -12.63 -14.64
C GLU A 227 -2.18 -13.09 -15.69
N TYR A 228 -1.69 -12.18 -16.55
CA TYR A 228 -0.71 -12.54 -17.58
C TYR A 228 0.63 -12.91 -16.96
N SER A 229 1.09 -12.20 -15.93
CA SER A 229 2.29 -12.56 -15.20
C SER A 229 2.17 -13.97 -14.60
N GLN A 230 1.01 -14.30 -14.01
CA GLN A 230 0.74 -15.64 -13.46
C GLN A 230 0.73 -16.71 -14.56
N ARG A 231 0.16 -16.44 -15.74
CA ARG A 231 0.19 -17.36 -16.88
C ARG A 231 1.60 -17.67 -17.35
N LEU A 232 2.42 -16.62 -17.46
CA LEU A 232 3.79 -16.75 -17.95
C LEU A 232 4.66 -17.58 -16.98
N ILE A 233 4.62 -17.27 -15.68
CA ILE A 233 5.43 -17.99 -14.70
C ILE A 233 4.96 -19.44 -14.50
N ASN A 234 3.65 -19.68 -14.51
CA ASN A 234 3.06 -21.03 -14.32
C ASN A 234 2.93 -21.84 -15.63
N LYS A 235 3.18 -21.22 -16.79
CA LYS A 235 3.01 -21.86 -18.13
C LYS A 235 1.63 -22.50 -18.33
N LYS A 236 0.59 -21.84 -17.83
CA LYS A 236 -0.80 -22.31 -17.84
C LYS A 236 -1.74 -21.18 -18.27
N ARG A 237 -2.94 -21.55 -18.76
CA ARG A 237 -4.03 -20.63 -19.06
C ARG A 237 -4.93 -20.49 -17.83
N ALA A 238 -5.55 -19.31 -17.66
CA ALA A 238 -6.56 -19.06 -16.62
C ALA A 238 -6.11 -19.51 -15.23
N VAL A 239 -4.96 -18.95 -14.77
CA VAL A 239 -4.27 -19.41 -13.55
C VAL A 239 -5.08 -19.07 -12.31
N ILE A 240 -5.50 -17.80 -12.18
CA ILE A 240 -6.34 -17.32 -11.08
C ILE A 240 -7.82 -17.55 -11.45
N SER A 241 -8.22 -18.81 -11.51
CA SER A 241 -9.58 -19.18 -11.91
C SER A 241 -10.08 -20.39 -11.12
N ASN A 242 -11.38 -20.64 -11.21
CA ASN A 242 -12.00 -21.87 -10.71
C ASN A 242 -13.10 -22.34 -11.69
N GLN A 243 -13.75 -23.46 -11.36
CA GLN A 243 -14.80 -24.03 -12.23
C GLN A 243 -16.04 -23.13 -12.38
N LYS A 244 -16.23 -22.12 -11.51
CA LYS A 244 -17.45 -21.29 -11.48
C LYS A 244 -17.24 -19.90 -12.05
N LYS A 245 -16.01 -19.36 -11.98
CA LYS A 245 -15.70 -17.97 -12.33
C LYS A 245 -14.44 -17.88 -13.20
N SER A 246 -14.46 -16.97 -14.17
CA SER A 246 -13.27 -16.62 -14.97
C SER A 246 -12.20 -15.92 -14.13
N SER A 247 -10.95 -15.93 -14.60
CA SER A 247 -9.84 -15.20 -13.97
C SER A 247 -10.17 -13.73 -13.74
N GLY A 248 -10.65 -13.04 -14.77
CA GLY A 248 -11.01 -11.62 -14.66
C GLY A 248 -12.04 -11.35 -13.57
N ARG A 249 -13.07 -12.21 -13.46
CA ARG A 249 -14.10 -12.06 -12.43
C ARG A 249 -13.54 -12.32 -11.02
N ILE A 250 -12.68 -13.32 -10.84
CA ILE A 250 -12.08 -13.62 -9.55
C ILE A 250 -11.15 -12.49 -9.10
N ILE A 251 -10.27 -12.04 -10.00
CA ILE A 251 -9.32 -10.97 -9.68
C ILE A 251 -10.07 -9.67 -9.36
N PHE A 252 -11.10 -9.34 -10.13
CA PHE A 252 -11.96 -8.19 -9.85
C PHE A 252 -12.62 -8.28 -8.46
N ASP A 253 -13.26 -9.41 -8.13
CA ASP A 253 -13.89 -9.62 -6.83
C ASP A 253 -12.88 -9.55 -5.68
N GLN A 254 -11.67 -10.09 -5.87
CA GLN A 254 -10.58 -10.00 -4.89
C GLN A 254 -10.08 -8.56 -4.73
N SER A 255 -9.93 -7.83 -5.82
CA SER A 255 -9.49 -6.43 -5.79
C SER A 255 -10.48 -5.54 -5.02
N LEU A 256 -11.79 -5.75 -5.20
CA LEU A 256 -12.82 -5.06 -4.43
C LEU A 256 -12.73 -5.37 -2.94
N ALA A 257 -12.71 -6.66 -2.60
CA ALA A 257 -12.67 -7.10 -1.20
C ALA A 257 -11.35 -6.69 -0.51
N GLY A 258 -10.22 -6.87 -1.20
CA GLY A 258 -8.90 -6.52 -0.68
C GLY A 258 -8.70 -5.00 -0.59
N GLY A 259 -9.14 -4.24 -1.59
CA GLY A 259 -9.10 -2.78 -1.55
C GLY A 259 -9.92 -2.20 -0.40
N SER A 260 -11.17 -2.67 -0.24
CA SER A 260 -12.04 -2.29 0.88
C SER A 260 -11.37 -2.56 2.24
N ARG A 261 -10.75 -3.73 2.40
CA ARG A 261 -10.03 -4.08 3.63
C ARG A 261 -8.75 -3.25 3.81
N ALA A 262 -7.95 -3.08 2.76
CA ALA A 262 -6.71 -2.29 2.82
C ALA A 262 -6.95 -0.84 3.25
N LEU A 263 -8.11 -0.28 2.92
CA LEU A 263 -8.51 1.08 3.27
C LEU A 263 -9.40 1.13 4.53
N GLN A 264 -9.86 -0.02 5.03
CA GLN A 264 -10.83 -0.15 6.14
C GLN A 264 -12.10 0.67 5.91
N ILE A 265 -12.61 0.65 4.66
CA ILE A 265 -13.85 1.33 4.29
C ILE A 265 -14.91 0.33 3.86
N ASN A 266 -16.17 0.65 4.11
CA ASN A 266 -17.31 -0.17 3.70
C ASN A 266 -17.70 0.16 2.26
N ASN A 267 -17.01 -0.41 1.27
CA ASN A 267 -17.31 -0.28 -0.15
C ASN A 267 -17.20 -1.62 -0.89
N GLY A 268 -17.39 -1.62 -2.21
CA GLY A 268 -17.24 -2.80 -3.07
C GLY A 268 -18.40 -3.81 -2.96
N LYS A 269 -19.53 -3.44 -2.32
CA LYS A 269 -20.74 -4.26 -2.24
C LYS A 269 -22.00 -3.39 -2.32
N ILE A 270 -23.08 -3.94 -2.88
CA ILE A 270 -24.41 -3.34 -2.84
C ILE A 270 -25.13 -3.93 -1.62
N GLU A 271 -24.95 -3.33 -0.46
CA GLU A 271 -25.44 -3.80 0.83
C GLU A 271 -25.70 -2.61 1.76
N ASN A 272 -26.65 -2.73 2.71
CA ASN A 272 -26.91 -1.68 3.68
C ASN A 272 -25.67 -1.38 4.53
N GLY A 273 -25.31 -0.10 4.63
CA GLY A 273 -24.13 0.37 5.37
C GLY A 273 -22.84 0.43 4.54
N TYR A 274 -22.93 0.11 3.25
CA TYR A 274 -21.84 0.28 2.27
C TYR A 274 -22.01 1.54 1.44
N CYS A 275 -20.90 2.12 1.00
CA CYS A 275 -20.91 3.23 0.04
C CYS A 275 -21.55 2.78 -1.28
N ALA A 276 -22.35 3.66 -1.87
CA ALA A 276 -23.05 3.40 -3.14
C ALA A 276 -22.20 3.82 -4.35
N ASP A 277 -21.02 3.24 -4.48
CA ASP A 277 -20.09 3.47 -5.59
C ASP A 277 -20.54 2.59 -6.77
N LEU A 278 -21.34 3.16 -7.70
CA LEU A 278 -21.94 2.47 -8.83
C LEU A 278 -21.48 3.04 -10.18
#